data_52accdba098bc0b1a4b87d643e6ff300
#
_entry.id   52accdba098bc0b1a4b87d643e6ff300
#
_cell.length_a   1.000
_cell.length_b   1.000
_cell.length_c   1.000
_cell.angle_alpha   90.00
_cell.angle_beta   90.00
_cell.angle_gamma   90.00
#
_symmetry.space_group_name_H-M   'P 1'
#
loop_
_entity.id
_entity.type
_entity.pdbx_description
1 polymer ?
#
loop_
_entity_poly.entity_id
_entity_poly.type
_entity_poly.pdbx_seq_one_letter_code
_entity_poly.pdbx_strand_id
1 'polypeptide(L)'
;MQAMARTRAASGNFKPNDDYEKMQFYYHPDHLGSTSYITNLDGEVSQHIEYVLFGEVFIEERNNTWNTPYLFNAKEFDEETGMYYYGARYYDPRLSLWMSCDPMQEKYAYITSYCYTFDNPVKYIDPTGEDGEITGIGTEKDPFVIKANYYYEKGSLNEQQIKGLNNAISEYNNKGKLRKIKNDDGTKSYVRFNISAEEVKEGKLTTAIMNDIITSEGR
;
A
#
# COMPACT_ATOMS: atom_id res chain seq x y z
N MET A 1 -18.58 0.56 -8.71
CA MET A 1 -18.89 -0.82 -9.12
C MET A 1 -18.13 -1.88 -8.35
N GLN A 2 -16.82 -1.74 -8.09
CA GLN A 2 -16.04 -2.70 -7.27
C GLN A 2 -16.60 -2.89 -5.84
N ALA A 3 -17.04 -1.82 -5.19
CA ALA A 3 -17.64 -1.92 -3.85
C ALA A 3 -18.93 -2.76 -3.84
N MET A 4 -19.75 -2.67 -4.90
CA MET A 4 -20.96 -3.48 -5.02
C MET A 4 -20.65 -4.95 -5.30
N ALA A 5 -19.64 -5.27 -6.10
CA ALA A 5 -19.21 -6.64 -6.36
C ALA A 5 -18.67 -7.31 -5.09
N ARG A 6 -17.84 -6.61 -4.32
CA ARG A 6 -17.36 -7.08 -3.00
C ARG A 6 -18.49 -7.28 -1.99
N THR A 7 -19.46 -6.37 -1.95
CA THR A 7 -20.59 -6.47 -1.01
C THR A 7 -21.48 -7.66 -1.33
N ARG A 8 -21.70 -7.99 -2.61
CA ARG A 8 -22.47 -9.18 -3.02
C ARG A 8 -21.71 -10.48 -2.80
N ALA A 9 -20.42 -10.51 -3.06
CA ALA A 9 -19.58 -11.67 -2.77
C ALA A 9 -19.58 -12.01 -1.27
N ALA A 10 -19.51 -10.99 -0.41
CA ALA A 10 -19.58 -11.16 1.05
C ALA A 10 -20.96 -11.63 1.55
N SER A 11 -22.04 -11.42 0.79
CA SER A 11 -23.39 -11.81 1.19
C SER A 11 -23.80 -13.25 0.81
N GLY A 12 -22.90 -14.04 0.21
CA GLY A 12 -23.11 -15.46 -0.07
C GLY A 12 -24.15 -15.78 -1.14
N ASN A 13 -24.66 -14.79 -1.87
CA ASN A 13 -25.62 -14.97 -2.97
C ASN A 13 -24.94 -15.17 -4.34
N PHE A 14 -23.83 -15.90 -4.36
CA PHE A 14 -23.14 -16.24 -5.60
C PHE A 14 -23.96 -17.24 -6.41
N LYS A 15 -24.35 -16.85 -7.63
CA LYS A 15 -24.85 -17.78 -8.63
C LYS A 15 -23.72 -18.08 -9.60
N PRO A 16 -23.34 -19.34 -9.82
CA PRO A 16 -22.38 -19.72 -10.86
C PRO A 16 -22.81 -19.09 -12.22
N ASN A 17 -21.90 -18.41 -12.89
CA ASN A 17 -22.12 -17.66 -14.14
C ASN A 17 -22.86 -16.32 -14.01
N ASP A 18 -22.87 -15.68 -12.84
CA ASP A 18 -23.34 -14.30 -12.72
C ASP A 18 -22.35 -13.36 -13.45
N ASP A 19 -22.83 -12.32 -14.12
CA ASP A 19 -21.99 -11.37 -14.88
C ASP A 19 -20.92 -10.68 -14.00
N TYR A 20 -21.10 -10.70 -12.68
CA TYR A 20 -20.12 -10.23 -11.70
C TYR A 20 -18.83 -11.05 -11.65
N GLU A 21 -18.91 -12.37 -11.87
CA GLU A 21 -17.70 -13.21 -11.90
C GLU A 21 -16.84 -12.90 -13.12
N LYS A 22 -17.48 -12.46 -14.21
CA LYS A 22 -16.80 -12.04 -15.44
C LYS A 22 -16.14 -10.66 -15.31
N MET A 23 -16.51 -9.88 -14.27
CA MET A 23 -15.97 -8.55 -13.99
C MET A 23 -14.90 -8.60 -12.89
N GLN A 24 -14.15 -9.69 -12.77
CA GLN A 24 -12.99 -9.77 -11.91
C GLN A 24 -11.76 -9.26 -12.66
N PHE A 25 -11.05 -8.33 -12.02
CA PHE A 25 -9.84 -7.75 -12.56
C PHE A 25 -8.69 -7.92 -11.57
N TYR A 26 -7.53 -8.27 -12.08
CA TYR A 26 -6.33 -8.55 -11.31
C TYR A 26 -5.29 -7.48 -11.59
N TYR A 27 -4.85 -6.83 -10.50
CA TYR A 27 -3.81 -5.81 -10.57
C TYR A 27 -2.43 -6.47 -10.55
N HIS A 28 -1.57 -6.02 -11.44
CA HIS A 28 -0.15 -6.38 -11.48
C HIS A 28 0.66 -5.10 -11.18
N PRO A 29 0.94 -4.83 -9.89
CA PRO A 29 1.64 -3.62 -9.51
C PRO A 29 3.14 -3.75 -9.71
N ASP A 30 3.82 -2.60 -9.82
CA ASP A 30 5.27 -2.50 -9.73
C ASP A 30 5.76 -2.62 -8.27
N HIS A 31 7.06 -2.41 -8.05
CA HIS A 31 7.69 -2.49 -6.73
C HIS A 31 7.26 -1.36 -5.76
N LEU A 32 6.64 -0.30 -6.26
CA LEU A 32 6.10 0.82 -5.50
C LEU A 32 4.58 0.69 -5.26
N GLY A 33 3.96 -0.40 -5.74
CA GLY A 33 2.53 -0.60 -5.69
C GLY A 33 1.75 0.12 -6.79
N SER A 34 2.42 0.74 -7.77
CA SER A 34 1.76 1.40 -8.90
C SER A 34 1.18 0.37 -9.86
N THR A 35 -0.01 0.65 -10.39
CA THR A 35 -0.68 -0.24 -11.33
C THR A 35 0.02 -0.25 -12.68
N SER A 36 0.69 -1.35 -13.05
CA SER A 36 1.34 -1.49 -14.37
C SER A 36 0.44 -2.19 -15.37
N TYR A 37 -0.16 -3.29 -14.98
CA TYR A 37 -1.11 -4.03 -15.81
C TYR A 37 -2.34 -4.40 -15.02
N ILE A 38 -3.47 -4.46 -15.72
CA ILE A 38 -4.70 -5.06 -15.20
C ILE A 38 -5.16 -6.10 -16.19
N THR A 39 -5.44 -7.31 -15.72
CA THR A 39 -5.98 -8.40 -16.52
C THR A 39 -7.38 -8.75 -16.09
N ASN A 40 -8.20 -9.23 -17.03
CA ASN A 40 -9.49 -9.84 -16.73
C ASN A 40 -9.33 -11.31 -16.29
N LEU A 41 -10.45 -11.98 -16.05
CA LEU A 41 -10.49 -13.40 -15.64
C LEU A 41 -9.84 -14.34 -16.68
N ASP A 42 -9.91 -13.99 -17.95
CA ASP A 42 -9.36 -14.79 -19.07
C ASP A 42 -7.86 -14.52 -19.27
N GLY A 43 -7.26 -13.62 -18.49
CA GLY A 43 -5.86 -13.23 -18.58
C GLY A 43 -5.56 -12.20 -19.68
N GLU A 44 -6.59 -11.63 -20.28
CA GLU A 44 -6.42 -10.56 -21.27
C GLU A 44 -6.12 -9.23 -20.57
N VAL A 45 -5.20 -8.44 -21.12
CA VAL A 45 -4.87 -7.11 -20.59
C VAL A 45 -6.02 -6.14 -20.85
N SER A 46 -6.62 -5.63 -19.78
CA SER A 46 -7.67 -4.58 -19.85
C SER A 46 -7.07 -3.19 -19.88
N GLN A 47 -5.96 -3.00 -19.16
CA GLN A 47 -5.27 -1.72 -19.03
C GLN A 47 -3.78 -1.97 -18.84
N HIS A 48 -2.96 -1.18 -19.53
CA HIS A 48 -1.51 -1.12 -19.38
C HIS A 48 -1.11 0.32 -19.13
N ILE A 49 -0.27 0.55 -18.11
CA ILE A 49 0.12 1.89 -17.70
C ILE A 49 1.61 1.91 -17.40
N GLU A 50 2.30 2.90 -17.97
CA GLU A 50 3.70 3.21 -17.64
C GLU A 50 3.80 4.63 -17.11
N TYR A 51 4.71 4.83 -16.15
CA TYR A 51 4.89 6.11 -15.48
C TYR A 51 6.29 6.65 -15.67
N VAL A 52 6.42 7.98 -15.69
CA VAL A 52 7.70 8.63 -15.42
C VAL A 52 8.01 8.54 -13.91
N LEU A 53 9.25 8.83 -13.55
CA LEU A 53 9.77 8.63 -12.18
C LEU A 53 8.89 9.19 -11.07
N PHE A 54 8.23 10.33 -11.29
CA PHE A 54 7.37 11.00 -10.33
C PHE A 54 5.88 10.70 -10.51
N GLY A 55 5.54 9.65 -11.28
CA GLY A 55 4.17 9.16 -11.37
C GLY A 55 3.27 9.83 -12.41
N GLU A 56 3.82 10.74 -13.23
CA GLU A 56 3.10 11.19 -14.42
C GLU A 56 2.92 10.00 -15.37
N VAL A 57 1.71 9.82 -15.89
CA VAL A 57 1.40 8.74 -16.82
C VAL A 57 2.09 9.03 -18.15
N PHE A 58 2.97 8.12 -18.57
CA PHE A 58 3.71 8.21 -19.83
C PHE A 58 3.02 7.46 -20.96
N ILE A 59 2.55 6.24 -20.68
CA ILE A 59 1.78 5.42 -21.61
C ILE A 59 0.55 4.91 -20.86
N GLU A 60 -0.60 4.98 -21.52
CA GLU A 60 -1.79 4.32 -21.06
C GLU A 60 -2.54 3.72 -22.24
N GLU A 61 -2.70 2.39 -22.22
CA GLU A 61 -3.45 1.62 -23.19
C GLU A 61 -4.65 0.97 -22.50
N ARG A 62 -5.84 1.15 -23.08
CA ARG A 62 -7.11 0.65 -22.54
C ARG A 62 -7.86 -0.13 -23.59
N ASN A 63 -8.42 -1.28 -23.22
CA ASN A 63 -9.33 -2.01 -24.10
C ASN A 63 -10.80 -1.55 -24.00
N ASN A 64 -11.06 -0.46 -23.24
CA ASN A 64 -12.38 0.16 -23.01
C ASN A 64 -13.44 -0.72 -22.34
N THR A 65 -13.08 -1.86 -21.78
CA THR A 65 -14.02 -2.72 -21.03
C THR A 65 -14.19 -2.26 -19.60
N TRP A 66 -13.10 -1.86 -18.96
CA TRP A 66 -13.09 -1.31 -17.61
C TRP A 66 -11.74 -0.63 -17.33
N ASN A 67 -11.78 0.49 -16.58
CA ASN A 67 -10.60 1.24 -16.18
C ASN A 67 -10.58 1.41 -14.66
N THR A 68 -9.39 1.36 -14.08
CA THR A 68 -9.21 1.72 -12.67
C THR A 68 -8.85 3.20 -12.54
N PRO A 69 -9.37 3.90 -11.52
CA PRO A 69 -8.85 5.20 -11.13
C PRO A 69 -7.58 5.10 -10.27
N TYR A 70 -7.22 3.90 -9.78
CA TYR A 70 -6.08 3.70 -8.89
C TYR A 70 -4.83 3.37 -9.69
N LEU A 71 -3.91 4.35 -9.79
CA LEU A 71 -2.75 4.29 -10.68
C LEU A 71 -1.44 4.26 -9.89
N PHE A 72 -0.69 5.37 -9.88
CA PHE A 72 0.61 5.49 -9.21
C PHE A 72 0.50 5.31 -7.69
N ASN A 73 1.35 4.45 -7.11
CA ASN A 73 1.32 4.04 -5.69
C ASN A 73 -0.06 3.56 -5.21
N ALA A 74 -0.88 2.97 -6.10
CA ALA A 74 -2.27 2.58 -5.86
C ALA A 74 -3.17 3.75 -5.40
N LYS A 75 -2.81 5.00 -5.74
CA LYS A 75 -3.60 6.18 -5.39
C LYS A 75 -4.63 6.49 -6.45
N GLU A 76 -5.75 7.06 -6.00
CA GLU A 76 -6.81 7.51 -6.88
C GLU A 76 -6.33 8.70 -7.71
N PHE A 77 -6.43 8.57 -9.02
CA PHE A 77 -6.09 9.61 -9.97
C PHE A 77 -7.36 10.34 -10.39
N ASP A 78 -7.39 11.64 -10.16
CA ASP A 78 -8.45 12.53 -10.62
C ASP A 78 -8.10 13.02 -12.04
N GLU A 79 -8.78 12.46 -13.04
CA GLU A 79 -8.55 12.81 -14.45
C GLU A 79 -8.87 14.28 -14.76
N GLU A 80 -9.80 14.91 -14.00
CA GLU A 80 -10.18 16.31 -14.25
C GLU A 80 -9.08 17.28 -13.83
N THR A 81 -8.39 17.00 -12.72
CA THR A 81 -7.32 17.85 -12.18
C THR A 81 -5.93 17.39 -12.60
N GLY A 82 -5.78 16.11 -12.91
CA GLY A 82 -4.49 15.46 -13.18
C GLY A 82 -3.67 15.21 -11.92
N MET A 83 -4.32 15.10 -10.75
CA MET A 83 -3.67 14.93 -9.46
C MET A 83 -4.01 13.57 -8.83
N TYR A 84 -3.13 13.10 -7.96
CA TYR A 84 -3.37 11.93 -7.12
C TYR A 84 -3.87 12.32 -5.74
N TYR A 85 -4.90 11.64 -5.25
CA TYR A 85 -5.39 11.81 -3.89
C TYR A 85 -4.72 10.80 -2.95
N TYR A 86 -3.96 11.31 -1.98
CA TYR A 86 -3.22 10.48 -1.02
C TYR A 86 -3.89 10.40 0.36
N GLY A 87 -5.03 11.04 0.55
CA GLY A 87 -5.72 11.15 1.83
C GLY A 87 -5.56 12.54 2.42
N ALA A 88 -4.41 12.85 3.02
CA ALA A 88 -4.16 14.15 3.62
C ALA A 88 -3.84 15.25 2.61
N ARG A 89 -3.24 14.89 1.46
CA ARG A 89 -2.80 15.85 0.44
C ARG A 89 -3.15 15.38 -0.97
N TYR A 90 -3.22 16.35 -1.90
CA TYR A 90 -3.18 16.11 -3.34
C TYR A 90 -1.76 16.25 -3.86
N TYR A 91 -1.36 15.33 -4.72
CA TYR A 91 -0.06 15.30 -5.36
C TYR A 91 -0.18 15.58 -6.87
N ASP A 92 0.54 16.57 -7.38
CA ASP A 92 0.64 16.82 -8.81
C ASP A 92 1.93 16.19 -9.38
N PRO A 93 1.83 15.08 -10.15
CA PRO A 93 2.99 14.38 -10.67
C PRO A 93 3.76 15.21 -11.72
N ARG A 94 3.11 16.14 -12.42
CA ARG A 94 3.73 17.01 -13.43
C ARG A 94 4.67 18.04 -12.78
N LEU A 95 4.34 18.46 -11.56
CA LEU A 95 5.15 19.37 -10.78
C LEU A 95 6.10 18.64 -9.83
N SER A 96 5.88 17.33 -9.61
CA SER A 96 6.59 16.51 -8.60
C SER A 96 6.44 17.05 -7.18
N LEU A 97 5.33 17.70 -6.88
CA LEU A 97 5.08 18.42 -5.63
C LEU A 97 3.72 18.11 -5.04
N TRP A 98 3.65 18.19 -3.71
CA TRP A 98 2.39 18.30 -2.99
C TRP A 98 1.72 19.66 -3.25
N MET A 99 0.38 19.68 -3.32
CA MET A 99 -0.39 20.90 -3.56
C MET A 99 -0.79 21.63 -2.28
N SER A 100 -0.42 21.10 -1.13
CA SER A 100 -0.61 21.74 0.19
C SER A 100 0.60 21.51 1.09
N CYS A 101 0.69 22.32 2.15
CA CYS A 101 1.74 22.17 3.17
C CYS A 101 1.63 20.81 3.86
N ASP A 102 2.78 20.28 4.23
CA ASP A 102 2.88 19.04 4.99
C ASP A 102 2.27 19.23 6.40
N PRO A 103 1.27 18.42 6.80
CA PRO A 103 0.78 18.44 8.17
C PRO A 103 1.86 18.13 9.20
N MET A 104 2.91 17.37 8.80
CA MET A 104 4.04 16.98 9.65
C MET A 104 5.29 17.85 9.42
N GLN A 105 5.14 19.06 8.89
CA GLN A 105 6.23 20.01 8.58
C GLN A 105 7.21 20.19 9.74
N GLU A 106 6.74 20.24 10.98
CA GLU A 106 7.59 20.43 12.14
C GLU A 106 8.60 19.30 12.33
N LYS A 107 8.24 18.09 11.91
CA LYS A 107 9.11 16.91 11.96
C LYS A 107 10.26 16.99 10.95
N TYR A 108 10.03 17.69 9.83
CA TYR A 108 10.95 17.78 8.70
C TYR A 108 11.34 19.24 8.39
N ALA A 109 11.69 20.01 9.40
CA ALA A 109 11.99 21.44 9.27
C ALA A 109 13.12 21.80 8.28
N TYR A 110 13.91 20.82 7.85
CA TYR A 110 15.02 20.99 6.89
C TYR A 110 14.63 20.71 5.44
N ILE A 111 13.38 20.33 5.18
CA ILE A 111 12.85 20.04 3.84
C ILE A 111 11.65 20.96 3.58
N THR A 112 11.42 21.32 2.32
CA THR A 112 10.23 22.07 1.93
C THR A 112 8.96 21.25 2.18
N SER A 113 7.91 21.90 2.68
CA SER A 113 6.60 21.29 2.95
C SER A 113 5.93 20.66 1.72
N TYR A 114 6.41 20.98 0.54
CA TYR A 114 5.85 20.54 -0.73
C TYR A 114 6.65 19.39 -1.36
N CYS A 115 7.74 18.94 -0.73
CA CYS A 115 8.60 17.89 -1.25
C CYS A 115 7.90 16.53 -1.21
N TYR A 116 7.79 15.88 -2.37
CA TYR A 116 7.29 14.51 -2.46
C TYR A 116 8.43 13.52 -2.24
N THR A 117 8.24 12.56 -1.29
CA THR A 117 9.15 11.41 -1.04
C THR A 117 10.64 11.75 -0.98
N PHE A 118 11.00 12.90 -0.37
CA PHE A 118 12.39 13.35 -0.23
C PHE A 118 13.14 13.45 -1.57
N ASP A 119 12.42 13.77 -2.65
CA ASP A 119 12.94 13.83 -4.02
C ASP A 119 13.51 12.49 -4.53
N ASN A 120 13.02 11.39 -3.99
CA ASN A 120 13.45 10.04 -4.36
C ASN A 120 12.26 9.06 -4.47
N PRO A 121 11.37 9.25 -5.48
CA PRO A 121 10.13 8.49 -5.64
C PRO A 121 10.35 7.03 -6.08
N VAL A 122 11.56 6.67 -6.49
CA VAL A 122 11.90 5.27 -6.85
C VAL A 122 12.09 4.39 -5.62
N LYS A 123 12.44 5.03 -4.49
CA LYS A 123 12.78 4.33 -3.25
C LYS A 123 11.73 4.50 -2.17
N TYR A 124 11.06 5.63 -2.15
CA TYR A 124 10.12 6.00 -1.09
C TYR A 124 8.71 6.17 -1.66
N ILE A 125 7.74 5.78 -0.86
CA ILE A 125 6.33 6.05 -1.09
C ILE A 125 5.79 6.82 0.12
N ASP A 126 4.75 7.61 -0.07
CA ASP A 126 3.97 8.22 1.01
C ASP A 126 2.59 7.56 1.02
N PRO A 127 2.26 6.69 1.99
CA PRO A 127 1.00 5.98 1.98
C PRO A 127 -0.22 6.85 2.28
N THR A 128 -0.06 7.95 3.01
CA THR A 128 -1.16 8.74 3.57
C THR A 128 -1.19 10.18 3.08
N GLY A 129 -0.11 10.64 2.49
CA GLY A 129 0.08 12.06 2.15
C GLY A 129 0.48 12.92 3.35
N GLU A 130 0.91 12.31 4.46
CA GLU A 130 1.40 12.99 5.66
C GLU A 130 2.86 12.71 5.93
N ASP A 131 3.27 11.47 5.74
CA ASP A 131 4.61 11.03 6.10
C ASP A 131 5.03 9.85 5.21
N GLY A 132 6.18 9.98 4.57
CA GLY A 132 6.80 8.81 3.95
C GLY A 132 7.23 7.85 5.06
N GLU A 133 6.51 6.75 5.25
CA GLU A 133 6.82 5.77 6.28
C GLU A 133 8.09 4.98 5.99
N ILE A 134 9.23 5.65 6.10
CA ILE A 134 10.41 5.02 6.66
C ILE A 134 10.62 5.67 8.02
N THR A 135 10.04 5.09 9.05
CA THR A 135 10.33 5.49 10.42
C THR A 135 11.78 5.09 10.71
N GLY A 136 12.64 6.09 10.83
CA GLY A 136 14.06 5.91 11.08
C GLY A 136 14.96 6.22 9.88
N ILE A 137 16.22 6.53 10.15
CA ILE A 137 17.25 6.81 9.15
C ILE A 137 18.18 5.62 8.88
N GLY A 138 17.83 4.44 9.38
CA GLY A 138 18.58 3.21 9.17
C GLY A 138 19.86 3.08 10.01
N THR A 139 20.06 3.92 11.02
CA THR A 139 21.18 3.80 11.97
C THR A 139 20.85 2.84 13.10
N GLU A 140 21.84 2.43 13.88
CA GLU A 140 21.64 1.57 15.03
C GLU A 140 20.78 2.21 16.12
N LYS A 141 20.87 3.54 16.26
CA LYS A 141 20.09 4.31 17.24
C LYS A 141 18.69 4.63 16.71
N ASP A 142 18.54 4.79 15.41
CA ASP A 142 17.31 5.10 14.72
C ASP A 142 17.16 4.19 13.49
N PRO A 143 16.75 2.92 13.71
CA PRO A 143 16.66 1.92 12.64
C PRO A 143 15.43 2.16 11.78
N PHE A 144 15.46 1.69 10.53
CA PHE A 144 14.26 1.53 9.75
C PHE A 144 13.29 0.60 10.49
N VAL A 145 12.04 1.00 10.62
CA VAL A 145 11.01 0.17 11.25
C VAL A 145 9.99 -0.27 10.20
N ILE A 146 9.91 -1.59 9.99
CA ILE A 146 8.90 -2.19 9.12
C ILE A 146 7.79 -2.73 10.01
N LYS A 147 6.59 -2.13 9.87
CA LYS A 147 5.39 -2.56 10.59
C LYS A 147 4.48 -3.34 9.65
N ALA A 148 3.88 -4.40 10.15
CA ALA A 148 2.82 -5.10 9.45
C ALA A 148 1.89 -5.78 10.47
N ASN A 149 0.59 -5.53 10.34
CA ASN A 149 -0.42 -6.16 11.16
C ASN A 149 -1.21 -7.15 10.31
N TYR A 150 -1.26 -8.40 10.75
CA TYR A 150 -2.05 -9.45 10.13
C TYR A 150 -3.28 -9.72 10.97
N TYR A 151 -4.42 -9.84 10.31
CA TYR A 151 -5.68 -10.16 10.96
C TYR A 151 -6.20 -11.50 10.46
N TYR A 152 -6.71 -12.34 11.35
CA TYR A 152 -7.37 -13.58 10.99
C TYR A 152 -8.64 -13.80 11.82
N GLU A 153 -9.66 -14.39 11.23
CA GLU A 153 -10.91 -14.63 11.92
C GLU A 153 -10.78 -15.82 12.89
N LYS A 154 -11.49 -15.70 14.00
CA LYS A 154 -11.58 -16.77 14.99
C LYS A 154 -12.09 -18.06 14.34
N GLY A 155 -11.33 -19.14 14.50
CA GLY A 155 -11.64 -20.44 13.93
C GLY A 155 -11.20 -20.64 12.47
N SER A 156 -10.67 -19.61 11.78
CA SER A 156 -10.13 -19.76 10.41
C SER A 156 -8.80 -20.49 10.38
N LEU A 157 -8.05 -20.46 11.48
CA LEU A 157 -6.78 -21.17 11.64
C LEU A 157 -6.87 -22.20 12.76
N ASN A 158 -6.24 -23.36 12.58
CA ASN A 158 -6.08 -24.34 13.63
C ASN A 158 -4.89 -23.99 14.55
N GLU A 159 -4.79 -24.63 15.71
CA GLU A 159 -3.73 -24.35 16.70
C GLU A 159 -2.32 -24.51 16.13
N GLN A 160 -2.10 -25.47 15.24
CA GLN A 160 -0.80 -25.68 14.61
C GLN A 160 -0.44 -24.53 13.65
N GLN A 161 -1.42 -24.02 12.91
CA GLN A 161 -1.24 -22.88 12.01
C GLN A 161 -0.99 -21.58 12.78
N ILE A 162 -1.73 -21.35 13.88
CA ILE A 162 -1.51 -20.22 14.78
C ILE A 162 -0.10 -20.26 15.38
N LYS A 163 0.32 -21.45 15.84
CA LYS A 163 1.68 -21.63 16.36
C LYS A 163 2.74 -21.39 15.28
N GLY A 164 2.52 -21.83 14.06
CA GLY A 164 3.38 -21.58 12.92
C GLY A 164 3.49 -20.09 12.59
N LEU A 165 2.36 -19.39 12.55
CA LEU A 165 2.28 -17.94 12.33
C LEU A 165 3.05 -17.17 13.41
N ASN A 166 2.82 -17.46 14.69
CA ASN A 166 3.50 -16.81 15.80
C ASN A 166 5.02 -17.08 15.80
N ASN A 167 5.44 -18.27 15.43
CA ASN A 167 6.87 -18.58 15.27
C ASN A 167 7.50 -17.78 14.13
N ALA A 168 6.82 -17.70 12.98
CA ALA A 168 7.28 -16.90 11.85
C ALA A 168 7.40 -15.42 12.22
N ILE A 169 6.38 -14.85 12.85
CA ILE A 169 6.39 -13.47 13.35
C ILE A 169 7.55 -13.24 14.32
N SER A 170 7.76 -14.15 15.26
CA SER A 170 8.86 -14.07 16.22
C SER A 170 10.25 -14.11 15.53
N GLU A 171 10.37 -14.92 14.48
CA GLU A 171 11.59 -15.02 13.69
C GLU A 171 11.82 -13.76 12.85
N TYR A 172 10.80 -13.21 12.19
CA TYR A 172 10.90 -11.95 11.47
C TYR A 172 11.26 -10.79 12.38
N ASN A 173 10.58 -10.66 13.52
CA ASN A 173 10.87 -9.65 14.52
C ASN A 173 12.23 -9.86 15.21
N ASN A 174 12.92 -10.96 14.90
CA ASN A 174 14.24 -11.28 15.44
C ASN A 174 14.30 -11.12 16.97
N LYS A 175 13.23 -11.52 17.65
CA LYS A 175 13.05 -11.34 19.11
C LYS A 175 13.30 -9.89 19.60
N GLY A 176 12.88 -8.92 18.79
CA GLY A 176 13.06 -7.48 19.05
C GLY A 176 14.46 -6.94 18.73
N LYS A 177 15.37 -7.75 18.21
CA LYS A 177 16.72 -7.31 17.85
C LYS A 177 16.75 -6.72 16.44
N LEU A 178 17.64 -5.75 16.25
CA LEU A 178 17.87 -5.15 14.94
C LEU A 178 18.50 -6.15 13.97
N ARG A 179 18.04 -6.13 12.73
CA ARG A 179 18.73 -6.78 11.62
C ARG A 179 19.68 -5.78 10.98
N LYS A 180 20.87 -6.26 10.65
CA LYS A 180 21.91 -5.48 10.00
C LYS A 180 21.99 -5.88 8.54
N ILE A 181 21.76 -4.92 7.66
CA ILE A 181 21.84 -5.10 6.21
C ILE A 181 23.10 -4.41 5.72
N LYS A 182 23.88 -5.09 4.89
CA LYS A 182 25.02 -4.49 4.22
C LYS A 182 24.53 -3.93 2.88
N ASN A 183 24.73 -2.65 2.68
CA ASN A 183 24.37 -1.94 1.45
C ASN A 183 25.46 -2.19 0.37
N ASP A 184 25.10 -1.94 -0.88
CA ASP A 184 26.02 -2.12 -2.03
C ASP A 184 27.23 -1.20 -1.97
N ASP A 185 27.09 -0.01 -1.35
CA ASP A 185 28.16 0.96 -1.11
C ASP A 185 29.09 0.58 0.07
N GLY A 186 28.85 -0.59 0.70
CA GLY A 186 29.60 -1.08 1.85
C GLY A 186 29.17 -0.51 3.19
N THR A 187 28.24 0.44 3.24
CA THR A 187 27.62 0.94 4.47
C THR A 187 26.71 -0.10 5.09
N LYS A 188 26.18 0.17 6.28
CA LYS A 188 25.29 -0.74 7.01
C LYS A 188 24.02 -0.01 7.38
N SER A 189 22.89 -0.61 7.04
CA SER A 189 21.60 -0.20 7.52
C SER A 189 21.08 -1.13 8.60
N TYR A 190 20.33 -0.58 9.52
CA TYR A 190 19.70 -1.34 10.61
C TYR A 190 18.20 -1.31 10.42
N VAL A 191 17.57 -2.48 10.54
CA VAL A 191 16.14 -2.66 10.34
C VAL A 191 15.55 -3.36 11.54
N ARG A 192 14.41 -2.84 12.01
CA ARG A 192 13.55 -3.48 13.01
C ARG A 192 12.26 -3.88 12.33
N PHE A 193 11.88 -5.13 12.49
CA PHE A 193 10.55 -5.60 12.12
C PHE A 193 9.64 -5.53 13.35
N ASN A 194 8.47 -4.96 13.17
CA ASN A 194 7.41 -4.89 14.15
C ASN A 194 6.14 -5.47 13.52
N ILE A 195 6.14 -6.79 13.41
CA ILE A 195 5.07 -7.57 12.80
C ILE A 195 4.20 -8.14 13.91
N SER A 196 2.90 -8.05 13.76
CA SER A 196 1.92 -8.64 14.68
C SER A 196 0.87 -9.46 13.93
N ALA A 197 0.17 -10.32 14.66
CA ALA A 197 -1.04 -10.97 14.18
C ALA A 197 -2.11 -10.92 15.28
N GLU A 198 -3.34 -10.63 14.89
CA GLU A 198 -4.46 -10.49 15.80
C GLU A 198 -5.65 -11.33 15.34
N GLU A 199 -6.22 -12.09 16.27
CA GLU A 199 -7.45 -12.82 16.06
C GLU A 199 -8.64 -11.87 16.19
N VAL A 200 -9.49 -11.81 15.18
CA VAL A 200 -10.71 -11.03 15.19
C VAL A 200 -11.94 -11.92 15.22
N LYS A 201 -13.05 -11.42 15.73
CA LYS A 201 -14.32 -12.15 15.75
C LYS A 201 -14.79 -12.40 14.33
N GLU A 202 -15.48 -13.54 14.15
CA GLU A 202 -16.12 -13.90 12.88
C GLU A 202 -16.96 -12.73 12.32
N GLY A 203 -16.79 -12.44 11.04
CA GLY A 203 -17.44 -11.31 10.36
C GLY A 203 -16.91 -9.92 10.73
N LYS A 204 -15.81 -9.81 11.50
CA LYS A 204 -15.21 -8.54 11.90
C LYS A 204 -13.86 -8.24 11.23
N LEU A 205 -13.39 -9.11 10.35
CA LEU A 205 -12.08 -8.97 9.71
C LEU A 205 -11.94 -7.63 8.96
N THR A 206 -12.93 -7.30 8.11
CA THR A 206 -12.93 -6.04 7.36
C THR A 206 -12.95 -4.83 8.29
N THR A 207 -13.72 -4.89 9.38
CA THR A 207 -13.79 -3.80 10.36
C THR A 207 -12.46 -3.61 11.09
N ALA A 208 -11.77 -4.70 11.43
CA ALA A 208 -10.47 -4.64 12.10
C ALA A 208 -9.41 -4.02 11.18
N ILE A 209 -9.35 -4.43 9.92
CA ILE A 209 -8.44 -3.87 8.91
C ILE A 209 -8.73 -2.38 8.70
N MET A 210 -10.00 -1.98 8.55
CA MET A 210 -10.37 -0.57 8.40
C MET A 210 -10.00 0.27 9.62
N ASN A 211 -10.19 -0.26 10.84
CA ASN A 211 -9.80 0.44 12.06
C ASN A 211 -8.28 0.60 12.18
N ASP A 212 -7.50 -0.38 11.72
CA ASP A 212 -6.03 -0.28 11.72
C ASP A 212 -5.56 0.80 10.73
N ILE A 213 -6.18 0.87 9.56
CA ILE A 213 -5.95 1.94 8.58
C ILE A 213 -6.25 3.30 9.21
N ILE A 214 -7.46 3.48 9.78
CA ILE A 214 -7.88 4.74 10.41
C ILE A 214 -6.98 5.13 11.59
N THR A 215 -6.55 4.17 12.41
CA THR A 215 -5.67 4.45 13.57
C THR A 215 -4.22 4.67 13.16
N SER A 216 -3.78 4.15 12.04
CA SER A 216 -2.46 4.46 11.47
C SER A 216 -2.42 5.86 10.86
N GLU A 217 -3.54 6.31 10.30
CA GLU A 217 -3.73 7.67 9.77
C GLU A 217 -3.89 8.73 10.88
N GLY A 218 -4.21 8.35 12.10
CA GLY A 218 -4.45 9.26 13.24
C GLY A 218 -3.27 9.39 14.21
N ARG A 219 -2.08 8.99 13.84
CA ARG A 219 -0.84 9.12 14.61
C ARG A 219 0.26 9.75 13.80
#